data_b1131039dabd20e28c5ab53bc1c6c54b
#
_entry.id   b1131039dabd20e28c5ab53bc1c6c54b
#
_cell.length_a   1.000
_cell.length_b   1.000
_cell.length_c   1.000
_cell.angle_alpha   90.00
_cell.angle_beta   90.00
_cell.angle_gamma   90.00
#
_symmetry.space_group_name_H-M   'P 1'
#
loop_
_entity.id
_entity.type
_entity.pdbx_description
1 polymer ?
#
loop_
_entity_poly.entity_id
_entity_poly.type
_entity_poly.pdbx_seq_one_letter_code
_entity_poly.pdbx_strand_id
1 'polypeptide(L)'
;MQAVIAIPELAGLVSEQQATDLVMRPVAGVPLLIRTVLTAARAGASDVLLVVPAPMSARPLQKLLGTIPRQEVRVELIQISEFDPQGHSSWIILKRHLKDEFLWLPWNWITTGEFVSQLPLVGIGSVDWSKAAYATVHEVDRESASSALPPRSAGGVAVTSPESAVAAERFLVARSGKVLDGIHTSFNRRLCRPFVTMLSHTSVTPNAVTVGGVLVSILSAIAFTNGTYWWSVLGALLFYVAGLFDEMDGMLARVTFAESPQGTWFEGFADGLSYLLLFGGITIGLHRHYGRLATVMGIALLVGAILALIATSLQRRRATNPDQPNEYLGRFYQLLEKDSGNWISRVVRQVQAFQRRGVMIHYIVLFTAIGALPLVFFLATVGAHLTWIVILYFNRRFFSQSSGVIPTVTKVKEAL
;
A
#
# COMPACT_ATOMS: atom_id res chain seq x y z
N MET A 1 8.34 -19.09 4.72
CA MET A 1 9.14 -19.17 3.47
C MET A 1 10.51 -18.59 3.75
N GLN A 2 11.56 -19.12 3.13
CA GLN A 2 12.92 -18.59 3.19
C GLN A 2 13.22 -17.77 1.93
N ALA A 3 13.99 -16.69 2.03
CA ALA A 3 14.52 -15.97 0.87
C ALA A 3 16.05 -16.02 0.85
N VAL A 4 16.62 -16.01 -0.34
CA VAL A 4 18.05 -15.93 -0.59
C VAL A 4 18.34 -14.66 -1.35
N ILE A 5 19.19 -13.82 -0.78
CA ILE A 5 19.68 -12.59 -1.41
C ILE A 5 21.21 -12.71 -1.47
N ALA A 6 21.79 -12.72 -2.65
CA ALA A 6 23.23 -12.79 -2.78
C ALA A 6 23.78 -11.50 -3.41
N ILE A 7 24.86 -11.02 -2.83
CA ILE A 7 25.68 -9.97 -3.41
C ILE A 7 26.82 -10.70 -4.10
N PRO A 8 26.83 -10.81 -5.44
CA PRO A 8 27.92 -11.47 -6.16
C PRO A 8 29.21 -10.67 -5.99
N GLU A 9 30.35 -11.33 -6.26
CA GLU A 9 31.58 -10.61 -6.38
C GLU A 9 31.44 -9.59 -7.52
N LEU A 10 31.51 -8.32 -7.16
CA LEU A 10 31.27 -7.22 -8.10
C LEU A 10 32.50 -7.04 -8.97
N ALA A 11 32.64 -7.92 -9.95
CA ALA A 11 33.74 -7.88 -10.92
C ALA A 11 33.81 -6.49 -11.59
N GLY A 12 34.90 -5.77 -11.37
CA GLY A 12 35.11 -4.41 -11.88
C GLY A 12 34.90 -3.26 -10.87
N LEU A 13 34.49 -3.53 -9.64
CA LEU A 13 34.54 -2.51 -8.57
C LEU A 13 35.95 -2.49 -7.97
N VAL A 14 36.57 -1.32 -8.03
CA VAL A 14 38.01 -1.12 -7.69
C VAL A 14 38.24 -1.18 -6.16
N SER A 15 37.17 -1.12 -5.33
CA SER A 15 37.31 -1.17 -3.88
C SER A 15 36.05 -1.70 -3.16
N GLU A 16 36.26 -2.32 -2.00
CA GLU A 16 35.23 -2.71 -1.04
C GLU A 16 34.28 -1.54 -0.68
N GLN A 17 34.83 -0.33 -0.64
CA GLN A 17 34.08 0.89 -0.35
C GLN A 17 33.01 1.15 -1.41
N GLN A 18 33.36 1.02 -2.70
CA GLN A 18 32.41 1.22 -3.81
C GLN A 18 31.29 0.17 -3.81
N ALA A 19 31.60 -1.07 -3.47
CA ALA A 19 30.62 -2.14 -3.32
C ALA A 19 29.64 -1.83 -2.18
N THR A 20 30.16 -1.39 -1.04
CA THR A 20 29.37 -1.00 0.13
C THR A 20 28.47 0.21 -0.20
N ASP A 21 29.01 1.24 -0.84
CA ASP A 21 28.27 2.44 -1.23
C ASP A 21 27.14 2.12 -2.21
N LEU A 22 27.33 1.17 -3.12
CA LEU A 22 26.29 0.75 -4.05
C LEU A 22 25.15 0.01 -3.33
N VAL A 23 25.50 -0.94 -2.44
CA VAL A 23 24.52 -1.70 -1.64
C VAL A 23 23.75 -0.80 -0.66
N MET A 24 24.41 0.24 -0.15
CA MET A 24 23.85 1.23 0.77
C MET A 24 23.10 2.36 0.06
N ARG A 25 23.17 2.44 -1.28
CA ARG A 25 22.53 3.50 -2.05
C ARG A 25 21.03 3.58 -1.74
N PRO A 26 20.51 4.76 -1.35
CA PRO A 26 19.08 4.91 -1.13
C PRO A 26 18.31 4.88 -2.47
N VAL A 27 17.19 4.17 -2.48
CA VAL A 27 16.20 4.17 -3.55
C VAL A 27 14.87 4.56 -2.89
N ALA A 28 14.30 5.68 -3.26
CA ALA A 28 13.13 6.26 -2.59
C ALA A 28 13.28 6.30 -1.06
N GLY A 29 14.42 6.82 -0.58
CA GLY A 29 14.72 7.02 0.84
C GLY A 29 15.12 5.76 1.63
N VAL A 30 15.08 4.55 1.03
CA VAL A 30 15.44 3.30 1.72
C VAL A 30 16.66 2.69 1.07
N PRO A 31 17.72 2.29 1.85
CA PRO A 31 18.89 1.63 1.29
C PRO A 31 18.53 0.39 0.47
N LEU A 32 19.20 0.20 -0.65
CA LEU A 32 18.88 -0.82 -1.65
C LEU A 32 18.77 -2.23 -1.04
N LEU A 33 19.76 -2.63 -0.23
CA LEU A 33 19.74 -3.93 0.42
C LEU A 33 18.56 -4.08 1.40
N ILE A 34 18.31 -3.07 2.25
CA ILE A 34 17.18 -3.08 3.18
C ILE A 34 15.87 -3.23 2.41
N ARG A 35 15.74 -2.51 1.30
CA ARG A 35 14.56 -2.58 0.44
C ARG A 35 14.34 -3.99 -0.10
N THR A 36 15.40 -4.67 -0.55
CA THR A 36 15.31 -6.05 -1.06
C THR A 36 14.88 -7.01 0.05
N VAL A 37 15.46 -6.89 1.26
CA VAL A 37 15.07 -7.69 2.43
C VAL A 37 13.60 -7.45 2.83
N LEU A 38 13.16 -6.19 2.90
CA LEU A 38 11.77 -5.86 3.23
C LEU A 38 10.79 -6.29 2.13
N THR A 39 11.22 -6.30 0.86
CA THR A 39 10.42 -6.85 -0.24
C THR A 39 10.23 -8.36 -0.08
N ALA A 40 11.28 -9.10 0.32
CA ALA A 40 11.18 -10.52 0.64
C ALA A 40 10.22 -10.78 1.82
N ALA A 41 10.32 -9.97 2.87
CA ALA A 41 9.41 -10.05 4.03
C ALA A 41 7.94 -9.84 3.62
N ARG A 42 7.65 -8.82 2.79
CA ARG A 42 6.31 -8.56 2.24
C ARG A 42 5.80 -9.69 1.33
N ALA A 43 6.70 -10.43 0.69
CA ALA A 43 6.35 -11.63 -0.08
C ALA A 43 6.10 -12.86 0.80
N GLY A 44 6.25 -12.73 2.13
CA GLY A 44 5.99 -13.78 3.11
C GLY A 44 7.24 -14.55 3.57
N ALA A 45 8.44 -14.03 3.30
CA ALA A 45 9.66 -14.62 3.84
C ALA A 45 9.80 -14.29 5.34
N SER A 46 9.93 -15.33 6.17
CA SER A 46 10.24 -15.22 7.60
C SER A 46 11.75 -15.23 7.90
N ASP A 47 12.50 -15.83 6.99
CA ASP A 47 13.96 -15.97 7.09
C ASP A 47 14.61 -15.51 5.80
N VAL A 48 15.66 -14.73 5.89
CA VAL A 48 16.46 -14.26 4.74
C VAL A 48 17.90 -14.70 4.94
N LEU A 49 18.42 -15.46 3.99
CA LEU A 49 19.85 -15.73 3.88
C LEU A 49 20.50 -14.65 3.01
N LEU A 50 21.36 -13.85 3.63
CA LEU A 50 22.13 -12.84 2.93
C LEU A 50 23.54 -13.40 2.67
N VAL A 51 23.81 -13.75 1.42
CA VAL A 51 25.12 -14.22 0.99
C VAL A 51 25.96 -13.03 0.55
N VAL A 52 27.13 -12.88 1.15
CA VAL A 52 28.08 -11.80 0.86
C VAL A 52 29.46 -12.36 0.49
N PRO A 53 30.20 -11.73 -0.44
CA PRO A 53 31.57 -12.16 -0.77
C PRO A 53 32.51 -11.93 0.43
N ALA A 54 33.46 -12.81 0.62
CA ALA A 54 34.41 -12.77 1.73
C ALA A 54 35.22 -11.45 1.87
N PRO A 55 35.56 -10.71 0.78
CA PRO A 55 36.24 -9.43 0.92
C PRO A 55 35.34 -8.32 1.50
N MET A 56 34.00 -8.48 1.50
CA MET A 56 33.10 -7.44 1.99
C MET A 56 33.01 -7.46 3.51
N SER A 57 33.24 -6.31 4.15
CA SER A 57 33.13 -6.19 5.61
C SER A 57 31.70 -6.44 6.09
N ALA A 58 31.52 -7.42 6.98
CA ALA A 58 30.24 -7.74 7.55
C ALA A 58 29.69 -6.65 8.50
N ARG A 59 30.57 -5.84 9.13
CA ARG A 59 30.19 -4.85 10.15
C ARG A 59 29.25 -3.75 9.65
N PRO A 60 29.50 -3.06 8.52
CA PRO A 60 28.58 -2.06 8.00
C PRO A 60 27.20 -2.66 7.66
N LEU A 61 27.21 -3.87 7.08
CA LEU A 61 25.97 -4.58 6.72
C LEU A 61 25.18 -5.01 7.98
N GLN A 62 25.83 -5.53 9.00
CA GLN A 62 25.20 -5.88 10.27
C GLN A 62 24.57 -4.67 10.95
N LYS A 63 25.27 -3.53 10.93
CA LYS A 63 24.71 -2.26 11.47
C LYS A 63 23.49 -1.84 10.67
N LEU A 64 23.53 -1.92 9.36
CA LEU A 64 22.41 -1.58 8.48
C LEU A 64 21.24 -2.53 8.71
N LEU A 65 21.46 -3.84 8.74
CA LEU A 65 20.45 -4.85 8.99
C LEU A 65 19.83 -4.74 10.39
N GLY A 66 20.61 -4.23 11.36
CA GLY A 66 20.11 -3.92 12.71
C GLY A 66 19.04 -2.82 12.76
N THR A 67 18.83 -2.07 11.68
CA THR A 67 17.75 -1.08 11.56
C THR A 67 16.40 -1.71 11.17
N ILE A 68 16.40 -2.97 10.70
CA ILE A 68 15.17 -3.70 10.35
C ILE A 68 14.49 -4.15 11.64
N PRO A 69 13.18 -3.92 11.83
CA PRO A 69 12.44 -4.44 12.96
C PRO A 69 12.53 -5.98 13.02
N ARG A 70 13.08 -6.52 14.12
CA ARG A 70 13.29 -7.98 14.28
C ARG A 70 12.01 -8.81 14.22
N GLN A 71 10.86 -8.18 14.35
CA GLN A 71 9.55 -8.84 14.26
C GLN A 71 9.13 -9.16 12.84
N GLU A 72 9.73 -8.51 11.83
CA GLU A 72 9.33 -8.69 10.43
C GLU A 72 10.05 -9.86 9.76
N VAL A 73 11.37 -10.00 9.97
CA VAL A 73 12.18 -11.02 9.30
C VAL A 73 13.47 -11.30 10.06
N ARG A 74 13.88 -12.56 10.08
CA ARG A 74 15.20 -12.99 10.58
C ARG A 74 16.19 -12.96 9.43
N VAL A 75 17.28 -12.21 9.57
CA VAL A 75 18.34 -12.15 8.56
C VAL A 75 19.58 -12.89 9.07
N GLU A 76 20.01 -13.92 8.34
CA GLU A 76 21.24 -14.65 8.56
C GLU A 76 22.26 -14.24 7.50
N LEU A 77 23.45 -13.82 7.91
CA LEU A 77 24.51 -13.39 7.02
C LEU A 77 25.53 -14.54 6.86
N ILE A 78 25.75 -14.96 5.62
CA ILE A 78 26.69 -16.03 5.25
C ILE A 78 27.76 -15.45 4.34
N GLN A 79 29.02 -15.64 4.69
CA GLN A 79 30.15 -15.25 3.86
C GLN A 79 30.61 -16.43 3.00
N ILE A 80 30.57 -16.29 1.68
CA ILE A 80 31.02 -17.26 0.72
C ILE A 80 31.99 -16.55 -0.26
N SER A 81 33.22 -17.02 -0.34
CA SER A 81 34.18 -16.54 -1.35
C SER A 81 33.70 -17.02 -2.73
N GLU A 82 33.69 -16.12 -3.70
CA GLU A 82 33.36 -16.44 -5.09
C GLU A 82 31.97 -17.08 -5.29
N PHE A 83 30.93 -16.54 -4.61
CA PHE A 83 29.59 -17.03 -4.87
C PHE A 83 29.10 -16.62 -6.27
N ASP A 84 28.97 -17.62 -7.14
CA ASP A 84 28.34 -17.48 -8.45
C ASP A 84 26.96 -18.14 -8.48
N PRO A 85 25.88 -17.38 -8.65
CA PRO A 85 24.52 -17.93 -8.76
C PRO A 85 24.34 -18.93 -9.92
N GLN A 86 25.19 -18.85 -10.97
CA GLN A 86 25.18 -19.79 -12.10
C GLN A 86 26.03 -21.02 -11.83
N GLY A 87 26.92 -20.97 -10.85
CA GLY A 87 27.82 -22.05 -10.49
C GLY A 87 27.18 -23.07 -9.56
N HIS A 88 27.11 -24.34 -9.99
CA HIS A 88 26.58 -25.44 -9.17
C HIS A 88 27.28 -25.59 -7.82
N SER A 89 28.62 -25.43 -7.78
CA SER A 89 29.42 -25.49 -6.56
C SER A 89 28.98 -24.53 -5.47
N SER A 90 28.55 -23.32 -5.85
CA SER A 90 28.08 -22.29 -4.92
C SER A 90 26.79 -22.73 -4.18
N TRP A 91 25.90 -23.43 -4.89
CA TRP A 91 24.66 -23.93 -4.32
C TRP A 91 24.86 -25.15 -3.43
N ILE A 92 25.85 -26.01 -3.70
CA ILE A 92 26.20 -27.13 -2.81
C ILE A 92 26.62 -26.62 -1.43
N ILE A 93 27.39 -25.52 -1.38
CA ILE A 93 27.84 -24.90 -0.14
C ILE A 93 26.60 -24.36 0.61
N LEU A 94 25.71 -23.66 -0.10
CA LEU A 94 24.53 -23.01 0.49
C LEU A 94 23.44 -24.02 0.89
N LYS A 95 23.41 -25.23 0.29
CA LYS A 95 22.38 -26.26 0.50
C LYS A 95 22.14 -26.57 1.97
N ARG A 96 23.19 -26.55 2.82
CA ARG A 96 23.08 -26.82 4.26
C ARG A 96 22.24 -25.81 5.01
N HIS A 97 22.06 -24.60 4.45
CA HIS A 97 21.31 -23.49 5.02
C HIS A 97 19.95 -23.31 4.35
N LEU A 98 19.69 -24.02 3.24
CA LEU A 98 18.46 -23.89 2.47
C LEU A 98 17.35 -24.79 3.03
N LYS A 99 16.14 -24.29 2.99
CA LYS A 99 14.89 -25.05 3.14
C LYS A 99 14.46 -25.61 1.76
N ASP A 100 13.47 -26.50 1.75
CA ASP A 100 13.01 -27.20 0.54
C ASP A 100 12.67 -26.25 -0.62
N GLU A 101 12.07 -25.11 -0.28
CA GLU A 101 11.70 -24.08 -1.25
C GLU A 101 12.20 -22.72 -0.76
N PHE A 102 12.72 -21.93 -1.65
CA PHE A 102 13.21 -20.59 -1.35
C PHE A 102 12.90 -19.57 -2.44
N LEU A 103 12.78 -18.32 -2.04
CA LEU A 103 12.66 -17.18 -2.91
C LEU A 103 14.07 -16.64 -3.23
N TRP A 104 14.44 -16.60 -4.51
CA TRP A 104 15.61 -15.88 -4.96
C TRP A 104 15.28 -14.43 -5.26
N LEU A 105 16.02 -13.49 -4.69
CA LEU A 105 15.96 -12.07 -5.00
C LEU A 105 17.37 -11.53 -5.26
N PRO A 106 17.68 -11.07 -6.47
CA PRO A 106 18.92 -10.34 -6.71
C PRO A 106 18.97 -9.08 -5.82
N TRP A 107 20.11 -8.84 -5.19
CA TRP A 107 20.29 -7.75 -4.23
C TRP A 107 19.98 -6.36 -4.79
N ASN A 108 20.10 -6.18 -6.10
CA ASN A 108 19.88 -4.94 -6.83
C ASN A 108 18.58 -4.92 -7.65
N TRP A 109 17.71 -5.93 -7.49
CA TRP A 109 16.45 -6.01 -8.21
C TRP A 109 15.31 -5.37 -7.42
N ILE A 110 14.83 -4.23 -7.92
CA ILE A 110 13.72 -3.52 -7.33
C ILE A 110 12.41 -4.01 -7.92
N THR A 111 11.56 -4.56 -7.05
CA THR A 111 10.23 -5.08 -7.38
C THR A 111 9.24 -4.84 -6.24
N THR A 112 8.00 -5.26 -6.39
CA THR A 112 6.98 -5.19 -5.34
C THR A 112 6.77 -6.57 -4.70
N GLY A 113 6.45 -6.60 -3.39
CA GLY A 113 6.15 -7.85 -2.69
C GLY A 113 4.96 -8.60 -3.31
N GLU A 114 3.96 -7.87 -3.83
CA GLU A 114 2.83 -8.44 -4.54
C GLU A 114 3.25 -9.19 -5.82
N PHE A 115 4.15 -8.62 -6.62
CA PHE A 115 4.68 -9.31 -7.79
C PHE A 115 5.44 -10.58 -7.41
N VAL A 116 6.29 -10.49 -6.40
CA VAL A 116 7.10 -11.63 -5.91
C VAL A 116 6.23 -12.77 -5.38
N SER A 117 5.15 -12.45 -4.66
CA SER A 117 4.23 -13.46 -4.11
C SER A 117 3.44 -14.24 -5.18
N GLN A 118 3.41 -13.75 -6.42
CA GLN A 118 2.73 -14.37 -7.55
C GLN A 118 3.67 -15.15 -8.48
N LEU A 119 4.98 -15.18 -8.17
CA LEU A 119 5.94 -15.91 -8.99
C LEU A 119 5.66 -17.41 -8.94
N PRO A 120 5.71 -18.10 -10.09
CA PRO A 120 5.57 -19.55 -10.12
C PRO A 120 6.83 -20.20 -9.52
N LEU A 121 6.63 -21.38 -8.91
CA LEU A 121 7.74 -22.24 -8.50
C LEU A 121 8.44 -22.81 -9.72
N VAL A 122 9.76 -22.66 -9.80
CA VAL A 122 10.58 -23.15 -10.89
C VAL A 122 11.76 -23.95 -10.36
N GLY A 123 12.27 -24.89 -11.15
CA GLY A 123 13.49 -25.60 -10.81
C GLY A 123 14.72 -24.72 -10.91
N ILE A 124 15.74 -24.97 -10.09
CA ILE A 124 17.00 -24.21 -10.05
C ILE A 124 17.64 -24.10 -11.43
N GLY A 125 17.63 -25.17 -12.23
CA GLY A 125 18.22 -25.18 -13.59
C GLY A 125 17.57 -24.23 -14.59
N SER A 126 16.37 -23.72 -14.30
CA SER A 126 15.61 -22.80 -15.17
C SER A 126 15.50 -21.37 -14.62
N VAL A 127 16.24 -21.05 -13.55
CA VAL A 127 16.22 -19.73 -12.93
C VAL A 127 17.02 -18.71 -13.73
N ASP A 128 16.40 -17.58 -14.07
CA ASP A 128 17.11 -16.37 -14.51
C ASP A 128 17.61 -15.61 -13.27
N TRP A 129 18.86 -15.84 -12.91
CA TRP A 129 19.47 -15.29 -11.70
C TRP A 129 19.57 -13.76 -11.67
N SER A 130 19.32 -13.11 -12.79
CA SER A 130 19.23 -11.64 -12.86
C SER A 130 17.89 -11.09 -12.38
N LYS A 131 16.87 -11.96 -12.15
CA LYS A 131 15.51 -11.60 -11.76
C LYS A 131 15.07 -12.38 -10.53
N ALA A 132 13.98 -11.91 -9.91
CA ALA A 132 13.35 -12.65 -8.82
C ALA A 132 12.78 -13.99 -9.32
N ALA A 133 12.97 -15.05 -8.54
CA ALA A 133 12.48 -16.40 -8.85
C ALA A 133 12.10 -17.14 -7.56
N TYR A 134 11.21 -18.11 -7.67
CA TYR A 134 10.86 -19.02 -6.59
C TYR A 134 11.35 -20.43 -6.98
N ALA A 135 12.29 -20.99 -6.22
CA ALA A 135 13.02 -22.17 -6.60
C ALA A 135 12.98 -23.30 -5.55
N THR A 136 13.19 -24.54 -5.97
CA THR A 136 13.25 -25.71 -5.09
C THR A 136 14.68 -26.21 -4.91
N VAL A 137 14.98 -26.74 -3.70
CA VAL A 137 16.30 -27.32 -3.36
C VAL A 137 16.49 -28.70 -3.99
N HIS A 138 15.41 -29.43 -4.29
CA HIS A 138 15.48 -30.81 -4.80
C HIS A 138 16.24 -30.96 -6.13
N GLU A 139 16.36 -29.88 -6.90
CA GLU A 139 17.07 -29.89 -8.19
C GLU A 139 18.53 -29.43 -8.09
N VAL A 140 19.01 -29.04 -6.91
CA VAL A 140 20.44 -28.68 -6.71
C VAL A 140 21.38 -29.86 -7.02
N ASP A 141 20.90 -31.09 -6.94
CA ASP A 141 21.67 -32.30 -7.19
C ASP A 141 21.59 -32.78 -8.65
N ARG A 142 20.82 -32.15 -9.52
CA ARG A 142 20.65 -32.54 -10.93
C ARG A 142 21.29 -31.53 -11.86
N GLU A 143 22.33 -31.97 -12.60
CA GLU A 143 22.79 -31.33 -13.83
C GLU A 143 21.69 -31.44 -14.88
N SER A 144 20.81 -30.47 -14.99
CA SER A 144 19.83 -30.43 -16.08
C SER A 144 19.61 -29.01 -16.53
N ALA A 145 20.39 -28.64 -17.54
CA ALA A 145 20.07 -27.48 -18.37
C ALA A 145 18.77 -27.75 -19.15
N SER A 146 17.66 -27.27 -18.66
CA SER A 146 16.45 -27.13 -19.46
C SER A 146 16.13 -25.64 -19.58
N SER A 147 16.34 -25.12 -20.77
CA SER A 147 16.05 -23.74 -21.18
C SER A 147 14.56 -23.51 -21.33
N ALA A 148 13.82 -23.40 -20.25
CA ALA A 148 12.49 -22.83 -20.25
C ALA A 148 12.61 -21.33 -19.94
N LEU A 149 12.47 -20.49 -20.96
CA LEU A 149 12.41 -19.04 -20.81
C LEU A 149 11.26 -18.65 -19.88
N PRO A 150 11.52 -17.97 -18.75
CA PRO A 150 10.45 -17.43 -17.93
C PRO A 150 9.68 -16.36 -18.72
N PRO A 151 8.39 -16.15 -18.42
CA PRO A 151 7.57 -15.17 -19.11
C PRO A 151 8.21 -13.78 -19.04
N ARG A 152 8.24 -13.09 -20.17
CA ARG A 152 8.71 -11.70 -20.33
C ARG A 152 7.79 -10.73 -19.58
N SER A 153 7.79 -10.73 -18.25
CA SER A 153 7.12 -9.69 -17.49
C SER A 153 8.17 -8.81 -16.80
N ALA A 154 8.18 -7.53 -17.16
CA ALA A 154 9.01 -6.51 -16.54
C ALA A 154 8.52 -6.21 -15.09
N GLY A 155 8.61 -7.21 -14.21
CA GLY A 155 8.16 -7.13 -12.82
C GLY A 155 9.09 -6.36 -11.90
N GLY A 156 10.18 -5.77 -12.42
CA GLY A 156 11.14 -5.03 -11.62
C GLY A 156 12.17 -4.28 -12.44
N VAL A 157 13.07 -3.57 -11.75
CA VAL A 157 14.15 -2.75 -12.31
C VAL A 157 15.46 -3.11 -11.61
N ALA A 158 16.49 -3.46 -12.37
CA ALA A 158 17.84 -3.66 -11.83
C ALA A 158 18.52 -2.30 -11.59
N VAL A 159 19.06 -2.11 -10.39
CA VAL A 159 19.82 -0.90 -10.02
C VAL A 159 21.31 -1.17 -10.15
N THR A 160 21.91 -0.61 -11.20
CA THR A 160 23.36 -0.74 -11.50
C THR A 160 24.05 0.61 -11.62
N SER A 161 23.29 1.68 -11.79
CA SER A 161 23.78 3.05 -11.96
C SER A 161 22.87 4.07 -11.26
N PRO A 162 23.29 5.34 -11.11
CA PRO A 162 22.42 6.40 -10.60
C PRO A 162 21.13 6.58 -11.42
N GLU A 163 21.22 6.46 -12.74
CA GLU A 163 20.08 6.60 -13.66
C GLU A 163 19.07 5.47 -13.45
N SER A 164 19.54 4.23 -13.30
CA SER A 164 18.69 3.07 -13.02
C SER A 164 18.05 3.15 -11.63
N ALA A 165 18.70 3.79 -10.64
CA ALA A 165 18.10 4.06 -9.34
C ALA A 165 16.90 5.03 -9.47
N VAL A 166 17.03 6.10 -10.24
CA VAL A 166 15.90 7.01 -10.52
C VAL A 166 14.77 6.29 -11.28
N ALA A 167 15.11 5.42 -12.23
CA ALA A 167 14.11 4.60 -12.91
C ALA A 167 13.37 3.65 -11.95
N ALA A 168 14.10 3.04 -11.02
CA ALA A 168 13.53 2.19 -9.97
C ALA A 168 12.61 2.96 -9.00
N GLU A 169 12.96 4.18 -8.63
CA GLU A 169 12.09 5.05 -7.83
C GLU A 169 10.79 5.38 -8.55
N ARG A 170 10.86 5.79 -9.80
CA ARG A 170 9.68 6.04 -10.64
C ARG A 170 8.80 4.80 -10.76
N PHE A 171 9.41 3.64 -10.93
CA PHE A 171 8.72 2.36 -10.98
C PHE A 171 7.97 2.07 -9.67
N LEU A 172 8.62 2.23 -8.50
CA LEU A 172 8.01 2.01 -7.18
C LEU A 172 6.86 2.98 -6.92
N VAL A 173 7.08 4.28 -7.16
CA VAL A 173 6.04 5.30 -6.97
C VAL A 173 4.88 5.08 -7.93
N ALA A 174 5.12 4.64 -9.17
CA ALA A 174 4.05 4.31 -10.11
C ALA A 174 3.22 3.09 -9.67
N ARG A 175 3.84 2.12 -9.00
CA ARG A 175 3.20 0.89 -8.50
C ARG A 175 2.76 0.95 -7.05
N SER A 176 2.91 2.09 -6.37
CA SER A 176 2.42 2.28 -5.01
C SER A 176 0.89 2.39 -4.90
N GLY A 177 0.13 2.19 -6.00
CA GLY A 177 -1.31 2.10 -6.05
C GLY A 177 -1.87 0.84 -5.36
N LYS A 178 -3.18 0.83 -5.09
CA LYS A 178 -3.92 -0.37 -4.65
C LYS A 178 -4.61 -0.99 -5.86
N VAL A 179 -4.76 -2.33 -5.86
CA VAL A 179 -5.39 -3.11 -6.97
C VAL A 179 -6.81 -2.64 -7.30
N LEU A 180 -7.53 -2.14 -6.30
CA LEU A 180 -8.92 -1.70 -6.43
C LEU A 180 -9.07 -0.22 -6.81
N ASP A 181 -8.02 0.44 -7.29
CA ASP A 181 -8.08 1.86 -7.65
C ASP A 181 -8.92 2.09 -8.91
N GLY A 182 -9.86 3.02 -8.81
CA GLY A 182 -10.63 3.52 -9.96
C GLY A 182 -9.87 4.57 -10.76
N ILE A 183 -10.47 5.03 -11.87
CA ILE A 183 -9.89 6.04 -12.78
C ILE A 183 -9.54 7.34 -12.03
N HIS A 184 -10.44 7.83 -11.16
CA HIS A 184 -10.25 9.06 -10.38
C HIS A 184 -9.07 8.96 -9.40
N THR A 185 -8.99 7.85 -8.66
CA THR A 185 -7.86 7.59 -7.74
C THR A 185 -6.55 7.48 -8.50
N SER A 186 -6.55 6.81 -9.66
CA SER A 186 -5.37 6.71 -10.52
C SER A 186 -4.91 8.08 -11.03
N PHE A 187 -5.84 8.98 -11.36
CA PHE A 187 -5.55 10.36 -11.75
C PHE A 187 -4.92 11.14 -10.57
N ASN A 188 -5.54 11.12 -9.39
CA ASN A 188 -5.02 11.79 -8.20
C ASN A 188 -3.61 11.31 -7.86
N ARG A 189 -3.36 10.00 -7.88
CA ARG A 189 -2.04 9.43 -7.62
C ARG A 189 -1.00 9.85 -8.65
N ARG A 190 -1.41 10.01 -9.92
CA ARG A 190 -0.50 10.53 -10.94
C ARG A 190 -0.05 11.95 -10.61
N LEU A 191 -0.94 12.80 -10.09
CA LEU A 191 -0.61 14.14 -9.60
C LEU A 191 0.29 14.10 -8.36
N CYS A 192 0.11 13.12 -7.47
CA CYS A 192 0.89 12.97 -6.24
C CYS A 192 2.31 12.45 -6.46
N ARG A 193 2.60 11.72 -7.58
CA ARG A 193 3.90 11.06 -7.81
C ARG A 193 5.11 11.96 -7.61
N PRO A 194 5.22 13.16 -8.20
CA PRO A 194 6.40 14.00 -8.02
C PRO A 194 6.61 14.41 -6.57
N PHE A 195 5.53 14.68 -5.83
CA PHE A 195 5.60 15.04 -4.41
C PHE A 195 6.03 13.86 -3.56
N VAL A 196 5.49 12.65 -3.81
CA VAL A 196 5.90 11.42 -3.10
C VAL A 196 7.37 11.11 -3.35
N THR A 197 7.86 11.25 -4.59
CA THR A 197 9.29 11.09 -4.90
C THR A 197 10.13 12.10 -4.10
N MET A 198 9.75 13.37 -4.08
CA MET A 198 10.45 14.39 -3.30
C MET A 198 10.44 14.07 -1.79
N LEU A 199 9.26 13.75 -1.24
CA LEU A 199 9.10 13.46 0.19
C LEU A 199 9.85 12.21 0.63
N SER A 200 10.00 11.20 -0.23
CA SER A 200 10.73 9.97 0.09
C SER A 200 12.22 10.20 0.36
N HIS A 201 12.79 11.30 -0.09
CA HIS A 201 14.18 11.71 0.20
C HIS A 201 14.30 12.61 1.43
N THR A 202 13.21 12.87 2.13
CA THR A 202 13.18 13.71 3.34
C THR A 202 12.89 12.87 4.58
N SER A 203 13.01 13.48 5.76
CA SER A 203 12.60 12.88 7.04
C SER A 203 11.09 12.97 7.32
N VAL A 204 10.30 13.48 6.37
CA VAL A 204 8.85 13.64 6.53
C VAL A 204 8.18 12.27 6.59
N THR A 205 7.47 12.01 7.67
CA THR A 205 6.76 10.74 7.87
C THR A 205 5.39 10.76 7.19
N PRO A 206 4.82 9.59 6.82
CA PRO A 206 3.44 9.52 6.31
C PRO A 206 2.42 10.19 7.24
N ASN A 207 2.54 9.99 8.56
CA ASN A 207 1.65 10.63 9.53
C ASN A 207 1.74 12.17 9.53
N ALA A 208 2.92 12.73 9.26
CA ALA A 208 3.07 14.18 9.12
C ALA A 208 2.34 14.70 7.88
N VAL A 209 2.33 13.93 6.78
CA VAL A 209 1.55 14.24 5.57
C VAL A 209 0.05 14.20 5.88
N THR A 210 -0.41 13.18 6.61
CA THR A 210 -1.81 13.07 7.07
C THR A 210 -2.22 14.31 7.89
N VAL A 211 -1.37 14.74 8.84
CA VAL A 211 -1.62 15.97 9.64
C VAL A 211 -1.71 17.20 8.73
N GLY A 212 -0.83 17.31 7.74
CA GLY A 212 -0.89 18.38 6.72
C GLY A 212 -2.24 18.40 6.00
N GLY A 213 -2.76 17.24 5.62
CA GLY A 213 -4.08 17.08 5.01
C GLY A 213 -5.23 17.56 5.91
N VAL A 214 -5.17 17.24 7.22
CA VAL A 214 -6.15 17.72 8.19
C VAL A 214 -6.10 19.26 8.34
N LEU A 215 -4.91 19.86 8.39
CA LEU A 215 -4.77 21.32 8.44
C LEU A 215 -5.37 21.99 7.21
N VAL A 216 -5.16 21.43 6.01
CA VAL A 216 -5.79 21.93 4.78
C VAL A 216 -7.32 21.73 4.83
N SER A 217 -7.81 20.64 5.43
CA SER A 217 -9.25 20.41 5.63
C SER A 217 -9.88 21.45 6.57
N ILE A 218 -9.15 21.89 7.60
CA ILE A 218 -9.59 23.00 8.49
C ILE A 218 -9.72 24.29 7.69
N LEU A 219 -8.72 24.63 6.86
CA LEU A 219 -8.78 25.82 6.01
C LEU A 219 -9.94 25.75 5.01
N SER A 220 -10.19 24.57 4.44
CA SER A 220 -11.35 24.30 3.60
C SER A 220 -12.67 24.59 4.34
N ALA A 221 -12.82 24.05 5.54
CA ALA A 221 -14.02 24.26 6.37
C ALA A 221 -14.25 25.74 6.66
N ILE A 222 -13.18 26.47 7.06
CA ILE A 222 -13.24 27.92 7.29
C ILE A 222 -13.70 28.66 6.03
N ALA A 223 -13.17 28.33 4.86
CA ALA A 223 -13.59 28.93 3.61
C ALA A 223 -15.10 28.72 3.34
N PHE A 224 -15.62 27.50 3.54
CA PHE A 224 -17.02 27.19 3.37
C PHE A 224 -17.94 27.97 4.33
N THR A 225 -17.50 28.30 5.56
CA THR A 225 -18.32 29.04 6.52
C THR A 225 -18.71 30.44 6.05
N ASN A 226 -17.98 31.01 5.09
CA ASN A 226 -18.31 32.32 4.52
C ASN A 226 -19.63 32.28 3.74
N GLY A 227 -19.96 31.17 3.07
CA GLY A 227 -21.21 30.95 2.35
C GLY A 227 -21.31 31.60 1.00
N THR A 228 -20.34 32.46 0.57
CA THR A 228 -20.37 33.06 -0.76
C THR A 228 -19.80 32.10 -1.80
N TYR A 229 -20.17 32.31 -3.07
CA TYR A 229 -19.77 31.42 -4.18
C TYR A 229 -18.25 31.22 -4.25
N TRP A 230 -17.47 32.31 -4.31
CA TRP A 230 -16.02 32.20 -4.48
C TRP A 230 -15.31 31.57 -3.28
N TRP A 231 -15.80 31.85 -2.06
CA TRP A 231 -15.26 31.18 -0.87
C TRP A 231 -15.64 29.70 -0.83
N SER A 232 -16.82 29.32 -1.32
CA SER A 232 -17.19 27.91 -1.46
C SER A 232 -16.34 27.19 -2.49
N VAL A 233 -16.04 27.82 -3.64
CA VAL A 233 -15.12 27.30 -4.66
C VAL A 233 -13.72 27.11 -4.07
N LEU A 234 -13.19 28.11 -3.34
CA LEU A 234 -11.92 28.00 -2.65
C LEU A 234 -11.93 26.84 -1.64
N GLY A 235 -12.99 26.73 -0.85
CA GLY A 235 -13.19 25.63 0.11
C GLY A 235 -13.16 24.27 -0.58
N ALA A 236 -13.84 24.10 -1.72
CA ALA A 236 -13.85 22.87 -2.49
C ALA A 236 -12.46 22.52 -3.06
N LEU A 237 -11.72 23.50 -3.58
CA LEU A 237 -10.36 23.30 -4.06
C LEU A 237 -9.40 22.92 -2.92
N LEU A 238 -9.51 23.56 -1.75
CA LEU A 238 -8.72 23.19 -0.59
C LEU A 238 -9.05 21.77 -0.11
N PHE A 239 -10.32 21.35 -0.14
CA PHE A 239 -10.71 19.99 0.19
C PHE A 239 -10.16 18.97 -0.82
N TYR A 240 -10.12 19.33 -2.11
CA TYR A 240 -9.47 18.53 -3.13
C TYR A 240 -7.98 18.34 -2.82
N VAL A 241 -7.27 19.42 -2.46
CA VAL A 241 -5.86 19.36 -2.05
C VAL A 241 -5.69 18.46 -0.81
N ALA A 242 -6.57 18.59 0.20
CA ALA A 242 -6.56 17.71 1.38
C ALA A 242 -6.71 16.21 0.98
N GLY A 243 -7.54 15.92 -0.02
CA GLY A 243 -7.65 14.57 -0.58
C GLY A 243 -6.38 14.08 -1.30
N LEU A 244 -5.60 14.99 -1.91
CA LEU A 244 -4.29 14.64 -2.46
C LEU A 244 -3.27 14.31 -1.36
N PHE A 245 -3.31 14.98 -0.20
CA PHE A 245 -2.46 14.64 0.96
C PHE A 245 -2.74 13.22 1.45
N ASP A 246 -4.00 12.81 1.50
CA ASP A 246 -4.41 11.45 1.86
C ASP A 246 -3.89 10.38 0.88
N GLU A 247 -3.90 10.67 -0.42
CA GLU A 247 -3.28 9.76 -1.39
C GLU A 247 -1.74 9.72 -1.25
N MET A 248 -1.12 10.87 -0.93
CA MET A 248 0.34 10.98 -0.78
C MET A 248 0.85 10.20 0.44
N ASP A 249 0.18 10.28 1.61
CA ASP A 249 0.62 9.59 2.82
C ASP A 249 0.63 8.08 2.64
N GLY A 250 -0.42 7.51 2.06
CA GLY A 250 -0.49 6.10 1.75
C GLY A 250 0.52 5.65 0.70
N MET A 251 0.78 6.46 -0.33
CA MET A 251 1.83 6.18 -1.32
C MET A 251 3.22 6.22 -0.67
N LEU A 252 3.50 7.24 0.14
CA LEU A 252 4.77 7.41 0.85
C LEU A 252 5.01 6.23 1.81
N ALA A 253 4.00 5.85 2.62
CA ALA A 253 4.09 4.71 3.53
C ALA A 253 4.47 3.41 2.80
N ARG A 254 3.84 3.14 1.66
CA ARG A 254 4.14 1.95 0.84
C ARG A 254 5.54 1.97 0.23
N VAL A 255 5.95 3.12 -0.27
CA VAL A 255 7.27 3.29 -0.92
C VAL A 255 8.41 3.23 0.08
N THR A 256 8.22 3.75 1.31
CA THR A 256 9.24 3.79 2.36
C THR A 256 9.17 2.63 3.36
N PHE A 257 8.24 1.66 3.19
CA PHE A 257 7.98 0.57 4.14
C PHE A 257 7.55 1.05 5.54
N ALA A 258 6.95 2.23 5.62
CA ALA A 258 6.48 2.83 6.86
C ALA A 258 5.00 2.52 7.16
N GLU A 259 4.44 1.50 6.52
CA GLU A 259 3.07 1.05 6.79
C GLU A 259 2.99 0.44 8.19
N SER A 260 1.94 0.81 8.92
CA SER A 260 1.67 0.25 10.24
C SER A 260 0.16 0.18 10.51
N PRO A 261 -0.31 -0.78 11.33
CA PRO A 261 -1.71 -0.82 11.76
C PRO A 261 -2.16 0.47 12.44
N GLN A 262 -1.29 1.08 13.24
CA GLN A 262 -1.56 2.35 13.93
C GLN A 262 -1.71 3.50 12.92
N GLY A 263 -0.82 3.57 11.90
CA GLY A 263 -0.90 4.56 10.82
C GLY A 263 -2.22 4.44 10.06
N THR A 264 -2.67 3.22 9.76
CA THR A 264 -3.95 2.98 9.07
C THR A 264 -5.17 3.42 9.90
N TRP A 265 -5.13 3.23 11.23
CA TRP A 265 -6.18 3.75 12.11
C TRP A 265 -6.15 5.27 12.22
N PHE A 266 -4.96 5.86 12.26
CA PHE A 266 -4.78 7.32 12.28
C PHE A 266 -5.28 7.96 10.97
N GLU A 267 -4.94 7.41 9.80
CA GLU A 267 -5.47 7.80 8.48
C GLU A 267 -7.01 7.80 8.50
N GLY A 268 -7.63 6.67 8.94
CA GLY A 268 -9.08 6.58 9.01
C GLY A 268 -9.74 7.58 9.97
N PHE A 269 -9.08 7.93 11.09
CA PHE A 269 -9.56 8.97 12.00
C PHE A 269 -9.46 10.36 11.36
N ALA A 270 -8.31 10.68 10.74
CA ALA A 270 -8.08 11.94 10.06
C ALA A 270 -9.08 12.17 8.92
N ASP A 271 -9.41 11.12 8.19
CA ASP A 271 -10.44 11.12 7.15
C ASP A 271 -11.81 11.48 7.71
N GLY A 272 -12.22 10.77 8.75
CA GLY A 272 -13.49 11.05 9.42
C GLY A 272 -13.58 12.50 9.91
N LEU A 273 -12.51 13.01 10.54
CA LEU A 273 -12.41 14.38 11.00
C LEU A 273 -12.50 15.37 9.83
N SER A 274 -11.82 15.12 8.73
CA SER A 274 -11.86 15.97 7.53
C SER A 274 -13.25 16.09 6.94
N TYR A 275 -14.03 15.01 6.92
CA TYR A 275 -15.44 15.06 6.48
C TYR A 275 -16.35 15.82 7.45
N LEU A 276 -16.17 15.65 8.75
CA LEU A 276 -16.95 16.39 9.74
C LEU A 276 -16.66 17.89 9.65
N LEU A 277 -15.40 18.28 9.48
CA LEU A 277 -14.99 19.65 9.26
C LEU A 277 -15.62 20.24 7.99
N LEU A 278 -15.51 19.53 6.85
CA LEU A 278 -16.12 19.93 5.59
C LEU A 278 -17.62 20.18 5.72
N PHE A 279 -18.36 19.19 6.22
CA PHE A 279 -19.81 19.28 6.31
C PHE A 279 -20.26 20.30 7.35
N GLY A 280 -19.49 20.48 8.44
CA GLY A 280 -19.68 21.56 9.40
C GLY A 280 -19.54 22.94 8.76
N GLY A 281 -18.46 23.16 8.00
CA GLY A 281 -18.22 24.41 7.28
C GLY A 281 -19.31 24.70 6.25
N ILE A 282 -19.72 23.72 5.45
CA ILE A 282 -20.81 23.85 4.46
C ILE A 282 -22.12 24.17 5.18
N THR A 283 -22.43 23.50 6.30
CA THR A 283 -23.65 23.77 7.09
C THR A 283 -23.72 25.23 7.53
N ILE A 284 -22.63 25.76 8.09
CA ILE A 284 -22.56 27.15 8.55
C ILE A 284 -22.70 28.12 7.36
N GLY A 285 -22.03 27.84 6.25
CA GLY A 285 -22.14 28.67 5.04
C GLY A 285 -23.54 28.68 4.45
N LEU A 286 -24.18 27.52 4.31
CA LEU A 286 -25.55 27.42 3.79
C LEU A 286 -26.61 27.99 4.76
N HIS A 287 -26.35 27.94 6.06
CA HIS A 287 -27.22 28.58 7.04
C HIS A 287 -27.45 30.09 6.76
N ARG A 288 -26.42 30.77 6.26
CA ARG A 288 -26.48 32.20 5.92
C ARG A 288 -27.50 32.49 4.81
N HIS A 289 -27.79 31.53 3.92
CA HIS A 289 -28.70 31.67 2.79
C HIS A 289 -30.08 31.02 3.01
N TYR A 290 -30.08 29.85 3.67
CA TYR A 290 -31.28 28.99 3.83
C TYR A 290 -31.75 28.87 5.27
N GLY A 291 -31.12 29.57 6.22
CA GLY A 291 -31.53 29.66 7.61
C GLY A 291 -31.66 28.29 8.29
N ARG A 292 -32.75 28.13 9.04
CA ARG A 292 -33.01 26.93 9.86
C ARG A 292 -33.03 25.63 9.06
N LEU A 293 -33.49 25.65 7.81
CA LEU A 293 -33.53 24.44 6.98
C LEU A 293 -32.14 23.86 6.78
N ALA A 294 -31.15 24.69 6.41
CA ALA A 294 -29.79 24.26 6.26
C ALA A 294 -29.18 23.73 7.57
N THR A 295 -29.52 24.34 8.70
CA THR A 295 -29.06 23.88 10.03
C THR A 295 -29.58 22.48 10.34
N VAL A 296 -30.89 22.24 10.17
CA VAL A 296 -31.53 20.95 10.46
C VAL A 296 -30.95 19.88 9.57
N MET A 297 -30.79 20.15 8.26
CA MET A 297 -30.16 19.23 7.32
C MET A 297 -28.68 18.98 7.65
N GLY A 298 -27.93 20.01 8.07
CA GLY A 298 -26.55 19.88 8.47
C GLY A 298 -26.37 19.05 9.73
N ILE A 299 -27.22 19.24 10.74
CA ILE A 299 -27.21 18.39 11.94
C ILE A 299 -27.52 16.94 11.53
N ALA A 300 -28.53 16.71 10.69
CA ALA A 300 -28.87 15.39 10.20
C ALA A 300 -27.66 14.76 9.45
N LEU A 301 -27.00 15.52 8.57
CA LEU A 301 -25.81 15.07 7.85
C LEU A 301 -24.67 14.68 8.82
N LEU A 302 -24.35 15.54 9.80
CA LEU A 302 -23.28 15.28 10.76
C LEU A 302 -23.59 14.04 11.62
N VAL A 303 -24.84 13.91 12.09
CA VAL A 303 -25.29 12.70 12.81
C VAL A 303 -25.18 11.47 11.93
N GLY A 304 -25.65 11.52 10.68
CA GLY A 304 -25.55 10.43 9.72
C GLY A 304 -24.08 10.05 9.44
N ALA A 305 -23.19 11.04 9.28
CA ALA A 305 -21.77 10.83 9.07
C ALA A 305 -21.09 10.17 10.29
N ILE A 306 -21.38 10.63 11.49
CA ILE A 306 -20.86 10.03 12.74
C ILE A 306 -21.34 8.58 12.87
N LEU A 307 -22.63 8.31 12.65
CA LEU A 307 -23.18 6.96 12.68
C LEU A 307 -22.53 6.05 11.63
N ALA A 308 -22.30 6.56 10.41
CA ALA A 308 -21.60 5.84 9.36
C ALA A 308 -20.15 5.52 9.73
N LEU A 309 -19.41 6.47 10.32
CA LEU A 309 -18.05 6.26 10.81
C LEU A 309 -18.00 5.20 11.93
N ILE A 310 -18.90 5.27 12.89
CA ILE A 310 -18.99 4.29 13.98
C ILE A 310 -19.33 2.91 13.40
N ALA A 311 -20.36 2.82 12.55
CA ALA A 311 -20.77 1.55 11.94
C ALA A 311 -19.65 0.92 11.10
N THR A 312 -18.94 1.73 10.30
CA THR A 312 -17.77 1.27 9.51
C THR A 312 -16.65 0.79 10.41
N SER A 313 -16.33 1.53 11.48
CA SER A 313 -15.27 1.14 12.41
C SER A 313 -15.58 -0.17 13.13
N LEU A 314 -16.84 -0.35 13.56
CA LEU A 314 -17.31 -1.60 14.18
C LEU A 314 -17.27 -2.77 13.18
N GLN A 315 -17.68 -2.54 11.94
CA GLN A 315 -17.63 -3.56 10.90
C GLN A 315 -16.20 -3.95 10.57
N ARG A 316 -15.30 -2.97 10.45
CA ARG A 316 -13.87 -3.20 10.22
C ARG A 316 -13.26 -4.07 11.32
N ARG A 317 -13.52 -3.79 12.59
CA ARG A 317 -13.04 -4.59 13.72
C ARG A 317 -13.56 -6.04 13.71
N ARG A 318 -14.77 -6.27 13.18
CA ARG A 318 -15.36 -7.63 13.07
C ARG A 318 -14.88 -8.38 11.84
N ALA A 319 -14.60 -7.67 10.76
CA ALA A 319 -14.28 -8.26 9.46
C ALA A 319 -12.80 -8.53 9.23
N THR A 320 -11.91 -7.91 10.03
CA THR A 320 -10.45 -8.02 9.84
C THR A 320 -9.73 -8.31 11.13
N ASN A 321 -8.56 -8.96 11.00
CA ASN A 321 -7.61 -9.04 12.10
C ASN A 321 -7.11 -7.62 12.41
N PRO A 322 -6.96 -7.21 13.69
CA PRO A 322 -6.40 -5.91 14.10
C PRO A 322 -5.05 -5.59 13.45
N ASP A 323 -4.24 -6.63 13.18
CA ASP A 323 -2.92 -6.48 12.56
C ASP A 323 -2.96 -6.23 11.04
N GLN A 324 -4.12 -6.46 10.40
CA GLN A 324 -4.30 -6.35 8.95
C GLN A 324 -5.54 -5.52 8.56
N PRO A 325 -5.67 -4.28 9.03
CA PRO A 325 -6.88 -3.48 8.82
C PRO A 325 -7.13 -3.13 7.33
N ASN A 326 -6.10 -3.21 6.49
CA ASN A 326 -6.19 -2.92 5.05
C ASN A 326 -6.94 -4.01 4.26
N GLU A 327 -7.07 -5.22 4.77
CA GLU A 327 -7.80 -6.31 4.10
C GLU A 327 -9.33 -6.15 4.14
N TYR A 328 -9.85 -5.23 4.96
CA TYR A 328 -11.29 -5.02 5.14
C TYR A 328 -12.06 -4.88 3.82
N LEU A 329 -11.61 -3.98 2.95
CA LEU A 329 -12.32 -3.72 1.70
C LEU A 329 -12.33 -4.95 0.79
N GLY A 330 -11.20 -5.63 0.65
CA GLY A 330 -11.09 -6.85 -0.17
C GLY A 330 -12.04 -7.94 0.32
N ARG A 331 -12.08 -8.20 1.63
CA ARG A 331 -12.99 -9.20 2.24
C ARG A 331 -14.45 -8.81 2.08
N PHE A 332 -14.78 -7.54 2.27
CA PHE A 332 -16.15 -7.06 2.10
C PHE A 332 -16.64 -7.19 0.64
N TYR A 333 -15.78 -6.88 -0.33
CA TYR A 333 -16.10 -7.09 -1.76
C TYR A 333 -16.33 -8.55 -2.09
N GLN A 334 -15.48 -9.46 -1.60
CA GLN A 334 -15.66 -10.90 -1.79
C GLN A 334 -17.00 -11.40 -1.21
N LEU A 335 -17.41 -10.90 -0.04
CA LEU A 335 -18.71 -11.24 0.55
C LEU A 335 -19.87 -10.72 -0.28
N LEU A 336 -19.78 -9.49 -0.80
CA LEU A 336 -20.80 -8.92 -1.70
C LEU A 336 -20.90 -9.69 -3.03
N GLU A 337 -19.79 -10.19 -3.53
CA GLU A 337 -19.73 -10.97 -4.77
C GLU A 337 -20.38 -12.34 -4.58
N LYS A 338 -20.09 -13.01 -3.47
CA LYS A 338 -20.76 -14.28 -3.10
C LYS A 338 -22.26 -14.12 -2.86
N ASP A 339 -22.72 -12.95 -2.42
CA ASP A 339 -24.13 -12.64 -2.18
C ASP A 339 -24.82 -11.98 -3.42
N SER A 340 -24.38 -12.30 -4.60
CA SER A 340 -24.87 -11.70 -5.87
C SER A 340 -26.36 -11.90 -6.14
N GLY A 341 -27.01 -12.89 -5.54
CA GLY A 341 -28.46 -13.12 -5.60
C GLY A 341 -29.29 -12.05 -4.90
N ASN A 342 -28.70 -11.32 -3.95
CA ASN A 342 -29.39 -10.26 -3.22
C ASN A 342 -29.36 -8.93 -4.01
N TRP A 343 -30.52 -8.33 -4.23
CA TRP A 343 -30.62 -7.07 -4.97
C TRP A 343 -29.91 -5.91 -4.24
N ILE A 344 -29.93 -5.90 -2.90
CA ILE A 344 -29.21 -4.88 -2.10
C ILE A 344 -27.70 -5.00 -2.33
N SER A 345 -27.16 -6.20 -2.31
CA SER A 345 -25.73 -6.46 -2.58
C SER A 345 -25.34 -6.01 -3.99
N ARG A 346 -26.21 -6.20 -4.98
CA ARG A 346 -26.00 -5.70 -6.36
C ARG A 346 -25.99 -4.17 -6.43
N VAL A 347 -26.98 -3.51 -5.82
CA VAL A 347 -27.06 -2.04 -5.79
C VAL A 347 -25.85 -1.45 -5.06
N VAL A 348 -25.51 -1.97 -3.87
CA VAL A 348 -24.36 -1.49 -3.11
C VAL A 348 -23.06 -1.62 -3.90
N ARG A 349 -22.86 -2.72 -4.61
CA ARG A 349 -21.68 -2.92 -5.46
C ARG A 349 -21.59 -1.89 -6.59
N GLN A 350 -22.71 -1.48 -7.18
CA GLN A 350 -22.75 -0.45 -8.22
C GLN A 350 -22.50 0.96 -7.67
N VAL A 351 -23.13 1.30 -6.54
CA VAL A 351 -23.07 2.64 -5.93
C VAL A 351 -21.75 2.87 -5.18
N GLN A 352 -21.12 1.82 -4.67
CA GLN A 352 -19.94 1.90 -3.83
C GLN A 352 -18.75 2.61 -4.52
N ALA A 353 -18.64 2.50 -5.85
CA ALA A 353 -17.62 3.21 -6.61
C ALA A 353 -17.73 4.75 -6.44
N PHE A 354 -18.96 5.28 -6.31
CA PHE A 354 -19.21 6.71 -6.15
C PHE A 354 -18.93 7.23 -4.73
N GLN A 355 -18.96 6.35 -3.73
CA GLN A 355 -18.70 6.72 -2.33
C GLN A 355 -17.20 6.73 -1.96
N ARG A 356 -16.32 6.35 -2.87
CA ARG A 356 -14.88 6.40 -2.63
C ARG A 356 -14.43 7.84 -2.51
N ARG A 357 -13.56 8.14 -1.52
CA ARG A 357 -13.01 9.48 -1.29
C ARG A 357 -12.40 10.08 -2.55
N GLY A 358 -11.58 9.31 -3.27
CA GLY A 358 -10.94 9.76 -4.51
C GLY A 358 -11.91 10.19 -5.62
N VAL A 359 -13.20 9.80 -5.53
CA VAL A 359 -14.26 10.22 -6.47
C VAL A 359 -15.03 11.40 -5.89
N MET A 360 -15.35 11.35 -4.59
CA MET A 360 -16.20 12.35 -3.94
C MET A 360 -15.59 13.75 -3.95
N ILE A 361 -14.27 13.88 -3.81
CA ILE A 361 -13.59 15.18 -3.88
C ILE A 361 -13.81 15.87 -5.22
N HIS A 362 -13.86 15.13 -6.34
CA HIS A 362 -14.14 15.68 -7.66
C HIS A 362 -15.57 16.20 -7.78
N TYR A 363 -16.54 15.46 -7.23
CA TYR A 363 -17.94 15.90 -7.24
C TYR A 363 -18.14 17.15 -6.41
N ILE A 364 -17.51 17.27 -5.25
CA ILE A 364 -17.60 18.47 -4.42
C ILE A 364 -17.09 19.68 -5.21
N VAL A 365 -15.93 19.57 -5.88
CA VAL A 365 -15.40 20.66 -6.72
C VAL A 365 -16.35 20.99 -7.88
N LEU A 366 -16.79 19.98 -8.65
CA LEU A 366 -17.62 20.15 -9.82
C LEU A 366 -18.94 20.82 -9.46
N PHE A 367 -19.67 20.28 -8.50
CA PHE A 367 -20.99 20.81 -8.11
C PHE A 367 -20.89 22.16 -7.43
N THR A 368 -19.81 22.44 -6.69
CA THR A 368 -19.59 23.76 -6.12
C THR A 368 -19.31 24.78 -7.23
N ALA A 369 -18.49 24.41 -8.24
CA ALA A 369 -18.16 25.28 -9.36
C ALA A 369 -19.38 25.67 -10.22
N ILE A 370 -20.36 24.77 -10.37
CA ILE A 370 -21.61 25.08 -11.07
C ILE A 370 -22.70 25.67 -10.16
N GLY A 371 -22.36 26.02 -8.90
CA GLY A 371 -23.31 26.61 -7.95
C GLY A 371 -24.31 25.62 -7.33
N ALA A 372 -24.12 24.31 -7.53
CA ALA A 372 -25.04 23.26 -7.05
C ALA A 372 -24.64 22.66 -5.69
N LEU A 373 -23.91 23.41 -4.86
CA LEU A 373 -23.51 22.99 -3.51
C LEU A 373 -24.69 22.51 -2.63
N PRO A 374 -25.88 23.17 -2.65
CA PRO A 374 -27.04 22.69 -1.89
C PRO A 374 -27.50 21.28 -2.31
N LEU A 375 -27.38 20.93 -3.58
CA LEU A 375 -27.72 19.59 -4.08
C LEU A 375 -26.74 18.54 -3.54
N VAL A 376 -25.44 18.83 -3.55
CA VAL A 376 -24.42 17.93 -2.95
C VAL A 376 -24.69 17.73 -1.47
N PHE A 377 -25.03 18.81 -0.77
CA PHE A 377 -25.35 18.78 0.66
C PHE A 377 -26.56 17.88 0.96
N PHE A 378 -27.62 17.98 0.17
CA PHE A 378 -28.79 17.10 0.26
C PHE A 378 -28.41 15.63 -0.02
N LEU A 379 -27.73 15.37 -1.13
CA LEU A 379 -27.31 14.02 -1.50
C LEU A 379 -26.36 13.40 -0.46
N ALA A 380 -25.43 14.19 0.11
CA ALA A 380 -24.55 13.75 1.17
C ALA A 380 -25.33 13.39 2.44
N THR A 381 -26.39 14.17 2.80
CA THR A 381 -27.24 13.85 3.94
C THR A 381 -27.94 12.51 3.76
N VAL A 382 -28.59 12.30 2.62
CA VAL A 382 -29.24 11.03 2.30
C VAL A 382 -28.22 9.89 2.28
N GLY A 383 -27.08 10.09 1.60
CA GLY A 383 -26.02 9.11 1.47
C GLY A 383 -25.42 8.68 2.81
N ALA A 384 -25.20 9.64 3.73
CA ALA A 384 -24.68 9.35 5.06
C ALA A 384 -25.62 8.42 5.86
N HIS A 385 -26.93 8.70 5.80
CA HIS A 385 -27.91 7.84 6.48
C HIS A 385 -28.06 6.48 5.81
N LEU A 386 -28.08 6.41 4.50
CA LEU A 386 -28.09 5.13 3.78
C LEU A 386 -26.88 4.29 4.12
N THR A 387 -25.69 4.90 4.25
CA THR A 387 -24.44 4.20 4.52
C THR A 387 -24.48 3.42 5.83
N TRP A 388 -24.81 4.05 6.96
CA TRP A 388 -24.83 3.33 8.24
C TRP A 388 -25.96 2.28 8.31
N ILE A 389 -27.13 2.53 7.68
CA ILE A 389 -28.23 1.55 7.61
C ILE A 389 -27.78 0.31 6.84
N VAL A 390 -27.15 0.49 5.67
CA VAL A 390 -26.63 -0.58 4.84
C VAL A 390 -25.53 -1.35 5.57
N ILE A 391 -24.62 -0.67 6.26
CA ILE A 391 -23.57 -1.30 7.05
C ILE A 391 -24.16 -2.17 8.16
N LEU A 392 -25.19 -1.69 8.89
CA LEU A 392 -25.86 -2.47 9.91
C LEU A 392 -26.56 -3.70 9.32
N TYR A 393 -27.20 -3.56 8.15
CA TYR A 393 -27.80 -4.67 7.43
C TYR A 393 -26.77 -5.76 7.11
N PHE A 394 -25.59 -5.40 6.53
CA PHE A 394 -24.55 -6.37 6.22
C PHE A 394 -23.85 -6.91 7.46
N ASN A 395 -23.69 -6.13 8.51
CA ASN A 395 -23.18 -6.63 9.78
C ASN A 395 -24.06 -7.75 10.32
N ARG A 396 -25.38 -7.58 10.27
CA ARG A 396 -26.33 -8.61 10.69
C ARG A 396 -26.29 -9.83 9.75
N ARG A 397 -26.19 -9.60 8.43
CA ARG A 397 -26.23 -10.67 7.43
C ARG A 397 -24.96 -11.51 7.37
N PHE A 398 -23.79 -10.88 7.43
CA PHE A 398 -22.52 -11.57 7.25
C PHE A 398 -21.83 -11.95 8.53
N PHE A 399 -22.05 -11.24 9.63
CA PHE A 399 -21.27 -11.39 10.85
C PHE A 399 -22.10 -11.78 12.08
N SER A 400 -23.43 -11.94 11.99
CA SER A 400 -24.25 -12.34 13.13
C SER A 400 -24.18 -13.84 13.43
N GLN A 401 -23.71 -14.67 12.50
CA GLN A 401 -23.64 -16.12 12.65
C GLN A 401 -22.23 -16.66 12.90
N SER A 402 -21.20 -15.84 12.91
CA SER A 402 -19.83 -16.28 13.09
C SER A 402 -19.32 -16.04 14.52
N SER A 403 -19.75 -16.90 15.46
CA SER A 403 -18.93 -17.27 16.62
C SER A 403 -17.89 -18.34 16.25
N GLY A 404 -17.58 -18.49 14.96
CA GLY A 404 -16.62 -19.46 14.43
C GLY A 404 -15.58 -18.73 13.58
N VAL A 405 -14.31 -18.97 13.91
CA VAL A 405 -13.09 -18.54 13.21
C VAL A 405 -13.31 -18.53 11.70
N ILE A 406 -13.21 -17.35 11.08
CA ILE A 406 -13.18 -17.22 9.62
C ILE A 406 -11.90 -17.93 9.15
N PRO A 407 -11.98 -18.92 8.23
CA PRO A 407 -10.80 -19.62 7.76
C PRO A 407 -9.85 -18.62 7.11
N THR A 408 -8.61 -18.61 7.57
CA THR A 408 -7.50 -17.84 6.98
C THR A 408 -7.37 -18.21 5.50
N VAL A 409 -7.10 -17.26 4.65
CA VAL A 409 -6.99 -17.34 3.17
C VAL A 409 -6.03 -18.47 2.68
N THR A 410 -5.22 -19.03 3.56
CA THR A 410 -4.28 -20.11 3.28
C THR A 410 -4.94 -21.43 2.82
N LYS A 411 -6.24 -21.64 3.07
CA LYS A 411 -6.94 -22.90 2.68
C LYS A 411 -7.69 -22.83 1.35
N VAL A 412 -7.71 -21.68 0.66
CA VAL A 412 -8.38 -21.58 -0.65
C VAL A 412 -7.47 -22.00 -1.81
N LYS A 413 -6.15 -22.13 -1.58
CA LYS A 413 -5.21 -22.65 -2.59
C LYS A 413 -5.26 -24.18 -2.80
N GLU A 414 -5.94 -24.93 -1.92
CA GLU A 414 -6.06 -26.40 -2.05
C GLU A 414 -7.37 -26.85 -2.75
N ALA A 415 -8.23 -25.91 -3.18
CA ALA A 415 -9.54 -26.24 -3.77
C ALA A 415 -9.73 -25.65 -5.19
N LEU A 416 -8.70 -25.15 -5.83
CA LEU A 416 -8.64 -24.78 -7.25
C LEU A 416 -7.41 -25.44 -7.89
#